data_ec18d0ec1ea2c94d3f32891482ae0268
#
_entry.id   ec18d0ec1ea2c94d3f32891482ae0268
#
_cell.length_a   1.000
_cell.length_b   1.000
_cell.length_c   1.000
_cell.angle_alpha   90.00
_cell.angle_beta   90.00
_cell.angle_gamma   90.00
#
_symmetry.space_group_name_H-M   'P 1'
#
loop_
_entity.id
_entity.type
_entity.pdbx_description
1 polymer ?
#
loop_
_entity_poly.entity_id
_entity_poly.type
_entity_poly.pdbx_seq_one_letter_code
_entity_poly.pdbx_strand_id
1 'polypeptide(L)'
;IRLTYAIESINRLETDVSIRHATEIQEDVVARKLFPMAMGLFASRDYIDTALPNAGPKGEALTFISYGDVPELRAMIDTSPFPNATLRHTVLDPEMHLHLARAGGGMTFLPLWCEQHFPELQRVPGTDINTQRSTWVLLHADLRKVARVRFFVDYLANALLETKAKLRSV
;
A
#
# COMPACT_ATOMS: atom_id res chain seq x y z
N ILE A 1 -13.31 -15.45 -4.59
CA ILE A 1 -12.38 -14.34 -4.29
C ILE A 1 -11.43 -14.85 -3.21
N ARG A 2 -10.13 -14.62 -3.41
CA ARG A 2 -9.08 -14.96 -2.46
C ARG A 2 -8.26 -13.71 -2.19
N LEU A 3 -8.08 -13.38 -0.92
CA LEU A 3 -7.15 -12.35 -0.48
C LEU A 3 -5.84 -13.03 -0.08
N THR A 4 -4.72 -12.56 -0.62
CA THR A 4 -3.39 -13.11 -0.31
C THR A 4 -2.37 -11.98 -0.31
N TYR A 5 -1.36 -12.10 0.53
CA TYR A 5 -0.20 -11.20 0.58
C TYR A 5 1.01 -11.80 -0.13
N ALA A 6 0.94 -13.08 -0.47
CA ALA A 6 1.93 -13.73 -1.34
C ALA A 6 1.68 -13.33 -2.80
N ILE A 7 2.75 -13.12 -3.57
CA ILE A 7 2.65 -12.96 -5.01
C ILE A 7 2.34 -14.33 -5.60
N GLU A 8 1.06 -14.58 -5.89
CA GLU A 8 0.63 -15.79 -6.58
C GLU A 8 0.96 -15.70 -8.08
N SER A 9 1.49 -16.78 -8.61
CA SER A 9 1.84 -16.84 -10.04
C SER A 9 0.58 -17.06 -10.89
N ILE A 10 0.18 -16.06 -11.65
CA ILE A 10 -0.90 -16.19 -12.64
C ILE A 10 -0.52 -17.19 -13.73
N ASN A 11 0.79 -17.31 -14.04
CA ASN A 11 1.30 -18.24 -15.06
C ASN A 11 1.07 -19.72 -14.70
N ARG A 12 0.81 -20.04 -13.43
CA ARG A 12 0.49 -21.42 -12.99
C ARG A 12 -1.01 -21.70 -12.97
N LEU A 13 -1.85 -20.81 -13.51
CA LEU A 13 -3.33 -20.93 -13.50
C LEU A 13 -3.93 -21.08 -12.10
N GLU A 14 -3.23 -20.63 -11.06
CA GLU A 14 -3.73 -20.61 -9.69
C GLU A 14 -4.82 -19.56 -9.50
N THR A 15 -4.87 -18.58 -10.41
CA THR A 15 -5.80 -17.45 -10.41
C THR A 15 -6.10 -17.00 -11.83
N ASP A 16 -7.37 -16.82 -12.16
CA ASP A 16 -7.81 -16.33 -13.48
C ASP A 16 -7.55 -14.83 -13.64
N VAL A 17 -7.84 -14.05 -12.59
CA VAL A 17 -7.71 -12.59 -12.55
C VAL A 17 -7.11 -12.18 -11.21
N SER A 18 -6.15 -11.27 -11.22
CA SER A 18 -5.52 -10.72 -10.02
C SER A 18 -5.55 -9.19 -10.03
N ILE A 19 -5.72 -8.59 -8.84
CA ILE A 19 -5.48 -7.17 -8.62
C ILE A 19 -4.18 -7.05 -7.86
N ARG A 20 -3.26 -6.21 -8.36
CA ARG A 20 -1.97 -5.97 -7.71
C ARG A 20 -1.65 -4.49 -7.59
N HIS A 21 -0.88 -4.18 -6.55
CA HIS A 21 -0.24 -2.87 -6.37
C HIS A 21 1.26 -3.04 -6.59
N ALA A 22 1.75 -2.57 -7.73
CA ALA A 22 3.15 -2.74 -8.13
C ALA A 22 3.67 -1.52 -8.90
N THR A 23 4.97 -1.33 -8.92
CA THR A 23 5.64 -0.33 -9.74
C THR A 23 5.57 -0.73 -11.21
N GLU A 24 5.84 -2.00 -11.49
CA GLU A 24 5.80 -2.62 -12.80
C GLU A 24 5.36 -4.08 -12.69
N ILE A 25 4.98 -4.67 -13.79
CA ILE A 25 4.64 -6.09 -13.91
C ILE A 25 5.70 -6.75 -14.80
N GLN A 26 6.46 -7.66 -14.21
CA GLN A 26 7.57 -8.37 -14.89
C GLN A 26 7.17 -9.75 -15.41
N GLU A 27 5.95 -10.19 -15.16
CA GLU A 27 5.43 -11.49 -15.58
C GLU A 27 4.90 -11.44 -17.02
N ASP A 28 4.96 -12.58 -17.73
CA ASP A 28 4.31 -12.75 -19.03
C ASP A 28 2.79 -12.94 -18.86
N VAL A 29 2.11 -11.86 -18.60
CA VAL A 29 0.66 -11.80 -18.35
C VAL A 29 0.04 -10.62 -19.11
N VAL A 30 -1.26 -10.67 -19.32
CA VAL A 30 -1.99 -9.49 -19.80
C VAL A 30 -2.23 -8.57 -18.61
N ALA A 31 -1.57 -7.41 -18.61
CA ALA A 31 -1.64 -6.44 -17.54
C ALA A 31 -2.34 -5.15 -17.99
N ARG A 32 -3.34 -4.71 -17.24
CA ARG A 32 -4.01 -3.41 -17.42
C ARG A 32 -3.71 -2.51 -16.24
N LYS A 33 -2.94 -1.45 -16.46
CA LYS A 33 -2.69 -0.39 -15.49
C LYS A 33 -3.95 0.46 -15.34
N LEU A 34 -4.42 0.66 -14.11
CA LEU A 34 -5.64 1.43 -13.84
C LEU A 34 -5.31 2.85 -13.38
N PHE A 35 -4.61 2.98 -12.25
CA PHE A 35 -4.29 4.28 -11.68
C PHE A 35 -3.09 4.20 -10.72
N PRO A 36 -2.36 5.31 -10.54
CA PRO A 36 -1.32 5.39 -9.52
C PRO A 36 -1.95 5.35 -8.11
N MET A 37 -1.29 4.66 -7.19
CA MET A 37 -1.61 4.63 -5.77
C MET A 37 -0.61 5.51 -5.03
N ALA A 38 -1.09 6.64 -4.54
CA ALA A 38 -0.28 7.53 -3.73
C ALA A 38 -0.23 7.00 -2.29
N MET A 39 0.98 6.82 -1.77
CA MET A 39 1.26 6.35 -0.43
C MET A 39 1.96 7.45 0.36
N GLY A 40 1.61 7.62 1.63
CA GLY A 40 2.29 8.51 2.56
C GLY A 40 2.71 7.76 3.82
N LEU A 41 3.61 8.35 4.60
CA LEU A 41 3.94 7.87 5.93
C LEU A 41 2.93 8.44 6.93
N PHE A 42 2.27 7.58 7.69
CA PHE A 42 1.22 7.93 8.64
C PHE A 42 1.53 7.43 10.04
N ALA A 43 1.03 8.16 11.03
CA ALA A 43 0.94 7.74 12.42
C ALA A 43 -0.33 8.32 13.05
N SER A 44 -0.68 7.92 14.27
CA SER A 44 -1.72 8.62 15.02
C SER A 44 -1.28 10.05 15.35
N ARG A 45 -2.23 10.96 15.46
CA ARG A 45 -1.96 12.34 15.86
C ARG A 45 -1.22 12.38 17.19
N ASP A 46 -1.67 11.59 18.16
CA ASP A 46 -1.04 11.50 19.47
C ASP A 46 0.43 11.04 19.38
N TYR A 47 0.73 10.07 18.52
CA TYR A 47 2.10 9.63 18.27
C TYR A 47 2.96 10.76 17.67
N ILE A 48 2.43 11.52 16.72
CA ILE A 48 3.12 12.65 16.12
C ILE A 48 3.38 13.74 17.16
N ASP A 49 2.40 14.07 18.00
CA ASP A 49 2.50 15.14 18.96
C ASP A 49 3.45 14.79 20.14
N THR A 50 3.57 13.50 20.49
CA THR A 50 4.34 13.05 21.66
C THR A 50 5.70 12.44 21.30
N ALA A 51 5.77 11.58 20.30
CA ALA A 51 6.99 10.84 19.96
C ALA A 51 7.89 11.62 18.98
N LEU A 52 7.32 12.29 18.01
CA LEU A 52 8.09 12.96 16.95
C LEU A 52 8.99 14.10 17.49
N PRO A 53 8.55 14.97 18.44
CA PRO A 53 9.43 15.99 19.02
C PRO A 53 10.65 15.42 19.77
N ASN A 54 10.55 14.17 20.22
CA ASN A 54 11.59 13.47 20.98
C ASN A 54 12.37 12.45 20.14
N ALA A 55 12.21 12.50 18.81
CA ALA A 55 12.66 11.46 17.89
C ALA A 55 14.19 11.30 17.79
N GLY A 56 14.95 12.33 18.15
CA GLY A 56 16.34 12.45 17.76
C GLY A 56 16.49 12.85 16.28
N PRO A 57 17.69 13.24 15.84
CA PRO A 57 17.91 13.86 14.54
C PRO A 57 17.65 12.94 13.34
N LYS A 58 17.65 11.62 13.56
CA LYS A 58 17.41 10.60 12.52
C LYS A 58 16.30 9.62 12.90
N GLY A 59 15.48 9.95 13.89
CA GLY A 59 14.33 9.14 14.30
C GLY A 59 14.66 7.99 15.25
N GLU A 60 15.72 8.07 16.05
CA GLU A 60 16.22 7.00 16.93
C GLU A 60 15.17 6.48 17.94
N ALA A 61 14.26 7.34 18.39
CA ALA A 61 13.19 6.97 19.32
C ALA A 61 11.88 6.57 18.62
N LEU A 62 11.83 6.64 17.30
CA LEU A 62 10.62 6.31 16.54
C LEU A 62 10.54 4.83 16.18
N THR A 63 9.33 4.37 15.89
CA THR A 63 9.05 3.00 15.51
C THR A 63 8.30 2.94 14.19
N PHE A 64 8.65 1.94 13.36
CA PHE A 64 7.90 1.56 12.18
C PHE A 64 7.10 0.28 12.40
N ILE A 65 5.91 0.25 11.83
CA ILE A 65 5.10 -0.95 11.61
C ILE A 65 5.39 -1.41 10.17
N SER A 66 5.82 -2.65 10.01
CA SER A 66 6.34 -3.16 8.75
C SER A 66 5.61 -4.41 8.24
N TYR A 67 5.63 -4.62 6.93
CA TYR A 67 5.17 -5.86 6.28
C TYR A 67 6.20 -7.01 6.36
N GLY A 68 7.31 -6.78 7.02
CA GLY A 68 8.47 -7.66 7.10
C GLY A 68 9.74 -6.87 6.85
N ASP A 69 10.88 -7.53 7.00
CA ASP A 69 12.18 -6.96 6.65
C ASP A 69 12.45 -7.18 5.16
N VAL A 70 11.80 -6.35 4.32
CA VAL A 70 11.93 -6.43 2.86
C VAL A 70 12.79 -5.26 2.34
N PRO A 71 13.63 -5.49 1.32
CA PRO A 71 14.56 -4.48 0.80
C PRO A 71 13.90 -3.18 0.40
N GLU A 72 12.70 -3.24 -0.19
CA GLU A 72 11.96 -2.06 -0.64
C GLU A 72 11.53 -1.18 0.54
N LEU A 73 11.10 -1.80 1.64
CA LEU A 73 10.73 -1.06 2.86
C LEU A 73 11.98 -0.43 3.50
N ARG A 74 13.08 -1.19 3.57
CA ARG A 74 14.35 -0.65 4.05
C ARG A 74 14.79 0.57 3.26
N ALA A 75 14.77 0.50 1.93
CA ALA A 75 15.09 1.63 1.06
C ALA A 75 14.18 2.85 1.32
N MET A 76 12.89 2.62 1.57
CA MET A 76 11.94 3.70 1.89
C MET A 76 12.25 4.34 3.25
N ILE A 77 12.62 3.54 4.26
CA ILE A 77 13.01 4.04 5.59
C ILE A 77 14.34 4.78 5.51
N ASP A 78 15.34 4.22 4.85
CA ASP A 78 16.69 4.80 4.73
C ASP A 78 16.68 6.14 3.99
N THR A 79 15.75 6.33 3.05
CA THR A 79 15.55 7.60 2.33
C THR A 79 14.58 8.56 3.01
N SER A 80 13.90 8.12 4.08
CA SER A 80 13.01 8.97 4.87
C SER A 80 13.81 9.88 5.83
N PRO A 81 13.18 10.89 6.45
CA PRO A 81 13.80 11.67 7.51
C PRO A 81 14.18 10.86 8.77
N PHE A 82 13.78 9.59 8.86
CA PHE A 82 13.91 8.76 10.06
C PHE A 82 14.63 7.42 9.81
N PRO A 83 15.84 7.43 9.22
CA PRO A 83 16.53 6.18 8.85
C PRO A 83 16.91 5.30 10.04
N ASN A 84 17.02 5.87 11.25
CA ASN A 84 17.37 5.15 12.48
C ASN A 84 16.15 4.71 13.31
N ALA A 85 14.93 4.90 12.78
CA ALA A 85 13.73 4.42 13.46
C ALA A 85 13.68 2.88 13.48
N THR A 86 13.21 2.32 14.59
CA THR A 86 13.19 0.88 14.83
C THR A 86 12.01 0.20 14.12
N LEU A 87 12.26 -0.91 13.43
CA LEU A 87 11.22 -1.83 12.97
C LEU A 87 10.72 -2.67 14.14
N ARG A 88 9.63 -2.24 14.78
CA ARG A 88 9.17 -2.87 16.03
C ARG A 88 8.08 -3.91 15.79
N HIS A 89 7.17 -3.63 14.88
CA HIS A 89 6.03 -4.49 14.60
C HIS A 89 6.11 -5.00 13.17
N THR A 90 6.05 -6.31 13.00
CA THR A 90 5.99 -6.97 11.70
C THR A 90 4.64 -7.63 11.53
N VAL A 91 3.84 -7.14 10.61
CA VAL A 91 2.48 -7.61 10.34
C VAL A 91 2.28 -7.69 8.83
N LEU A 92 1.75 -8.78 8.32
CA LEU A 92 1.52 -8.94 6.87
C LEU A 92 0.19 -8.33 6.42
N ASP A 93 -0.75 -8.14 7.33
CA ASP A 93 -2.09 -7.64 7.04
C ASP A 93 -2.13 -6.10 6.99
N PRO A 94 -2.50 -5.47 5.85
CA PRO A 94 -2.58 -4.01 5.73
C PRO A 94 -3.62 -3.38 6.65
N GLU A 95 -4.72 -4.07 6.94
CA GLU A 95 -5.75 -3.56 7.84
C GLU A 95 -5.22 -3.50 9.28
N MET A 96 -4.42 -4.48 9.67
CA MET A 96 -3.75 -4.46 10.97
C MET A 96 -2.71 -3.34 11.06
N HIS A 97 -2.01 -3.00 9.97
CA HIS A 97 -1.14 -1.80 9.91
C HIS A 97 -1.92 -0.54 10.27
N LEU A 98 -3.09 -0.37 9.63
CA LEU A 98 -3.97 0.75 9.88
C LEU A 98 -4.37 0.81 11.37
N HIS A 99 -4.82 -0.32 11.93
CA HIS A 99 -5.24 -0.38 13.34
C HIS A 99 -4.09 -0.11 14.32
N LEU A 100 -2.91 -0.66 14.08
CA LEU A 100 -1.73 -0.40 14.91
C LEU A 100 -1.30 1.06 14.86
N ALA A 101 -1.29 1.68 13.68
CA ALA A 101 -0.95 3.10 13.54
C ALA A 101 -1.97 3.99 14.29
N ARG A 102 -3.27 3.70 14.17
CA ARG A 102 -4.34 4.40 14.88
C ARG A 102 -4.20 4.28 16.39
N ALA A 103 -3.74 3.12 16.87
CA ALA A 103 -3.49 2.85 18.29
C ALA A 103 -2.16 3.43 18.82
N GLY A 104 -1.41 4.19 18.00
CA GLY A 104 -0.14 4.78 18.44
C GLY A 104 1.04 3.80 18.44
N GLY A 105 0.93 2.67 17.75
CA GLY A 105 1.99 1.64 17.66
C GLY A 105 3.21 2.05 16.85
N GLY A 106 3.15 3.17 16.12
CA GLY A 106 4.25 3.67 15.30
C GLY A 106 3.81 4.23 13.96
N MET A 107 4.79 4.48 13.10
CA MET A 107 4.60 4.97 11.73
C MET A 107 4.45 3.81 10.75
N THR A 108 3.63 3.99 9.71
CA THR A 108 3.51 3.04 8.61
C THR A 108 3.14 3.72 7.31
N PHE A 109 3.46 3.07 6.17
CA PHE A 109 3.06 3.55 4.85
C PHE A 109 1.63 3.12 4.53
N LEU A 110 0.75 4.09 4.33
CA LEU A 110 -0.66 3.88 3.99
C LEU A 110 -1.05 4.68 2.74
N PRO A 111 -2.10 4.26 2.03
CA PRO A 111 -2.68 5.06 0.96
C PRO A 111 -3.17 6.43 1.46
N LEU A 112 -3.03 7.48 0.65
CA LEU A 112 -3.41 8.84 1.04
C LEU A 112 -4.89 9.00 1.41
N TRP A 113 -5.78 8.16 0.87
CA TRP A 113 -7.19 8.21 1.23
C TRP A 113 -7.45 7.92 2.72
N CYS A 114 -6.50 7.30 3.43
CA CYS A 114 -6.60 7.07 4.88
C CYS A 114 -6.73 8.38 5.65
N GLU A 115 -6.11 9.47 5.18
CA GLU A 115 -6.19 10.79 5.83
C GLU A 115 -7.62 11.34 5.91
N GLN A 116 -8.44 11.02 4.90
CA GLN A 116 -9.83 11.48 4.84
C GLN A 116 -10.81 10.59 5.63
N HIS A 117 -10.50 9.29 5.74
CA HIS A 117 -11.41 8.32 6.33
C HIS A 117 -11.13 8.04 7.80
N PHE A 118 -9.94 8.37 8.28
CA PHE A 118 -9.49 8.12 9.65
C PHE A 118 -8.90 9.40 10.26
N PRO A 119 -9.73 10.25 10.86
CA PRO A 119 -9.32 11.57 11.36
C PRO A 119 -8.29 11.51 12.48
N GLU A 120 -8.14 10.35 13.14
CA GLU A 120 -7.08 10.10 14.12
C GLU A 120 -5.70 9.88 13.50
N LEU A 121 -5.63 9.55 12.20
CA LEU A 121 -4.37 9.43 11.47
C LEU A 121 -3.98 10.76 10.84
N GLN A 122 -2.70 11.02 10.85
CA GLN A 122 -2.11 12.17 10.19
C GLN A 122 -0.85 11.75 9.44
N ARG A 123 -0.58 12.39 8.31
CA ARG A 123 0.70 12.22 7.63
C ARG A 123 1.81 12.77 8.50
N VAL A 124 2.89 12.01 8.60
CA VAL A 124 4.08 12.42 9.34
C VAL A 124 4.71 13.62 8.63
N PRO A 125 4.88 14.78 9.31
CA PRO A 125 5.44 15.99 8.71
C PRO A 125 6.84 15.78 8.12
N GLY A 126 7.14 16.48 7.03
CA GLY A 126 8.46 16.43 6.38
C GLY A 126 8.71 15.15 5.57
N THR A 127 7.67 14.33 5.31
CA THR A 127 7.80 13.11 4.51
C THR A 127 7.17 13.25 3.14
N ASP A 128 7.79 12.63 2.13
CA ASP A 128 7.33 12.66 0.75
C ASP A 128 6.19 11.67 0.48
N ILE A 129 5.40 11.99 -0.53
CA ILE A 129 4.37 11.10 -1.07
C ILE A 129 5.01 10.22 -2.15
N ASN A 130 4.89 8.91 -1.98
CA ASN A 130 5.32 7.94 -2.98
C ASN A 130 4.16 7.62 -3.95
N THR A 131 4.36 7.89 -5.24
CA THR A 131 3.38 7.61 -6.31
C THR A 131 3.89 6.59 -7.33
N GLN A 132 4.98 5.89 -7.04
CA GLN A 132 5.60 4.95 -7.99
C GLN A 132 4.75 3.71 -8.24
N ARG A 133 3.99 3.26 -7.26
CA ARG A 133 3.10 2.10 -7.39
C ARG A 133 1.80 2.47 -8.09
N SER A 134 1.26 1.52 -8.82
CA SER A 134 -0.06 1.62 -9.45
C SER A 134 -0.89 0.39 -9.16
N THR A 135 -2.21 0.55 -9.25
CA THR A 135 -3.16 -0.57 -9.24
C THR A 135 -3.23 -1.17 -10.64
N TRP A 136 -3.08 -2.48 -10.72
CA TRP A 136 -3.13 -3.25 -11.95
C TRP A 136 -4.18 -4.33 -11.86
N VAL A 137 -4.84 -4.64 -12.98
CA VAL A 137 -5.60 -5.88 -13.17
C VAL A 137 -4.82 -6.76 -14.12
N LEU A 138 -4.60 -8.00 -13.70
CA LEU A 138 -3.80 -8.98 -14.42
C LEU A 138 -4.65 -10.20 -14.76
N LEU A 139 -4.40 -10.82 -15.91
CA LEU A 139 -5.01 -12.09 -16.29
C LEU A 139 -4.01 -12.93 -17.10
N HIS A 140 -4.18 -14.25 -17.05
CA HIS A 140 -3.39 -15.16 -17.88
C HIS A 140 -3.65 -14.91 -19.37
N ALA A 141 -2.61 -14.99 -20.21
CA ALA A 141 -2.70 -14.71 -21.65
C ALA A 141 -3.76 -15.55 -22.37
N ASP A 142 -3.90 -16.83 -22.00
CA ASP A 142 -4.90 -17.74 -22.57
C ASP A 142 -6.34 -17.33 -22.29
N LEU A 143 -6.58 -16.64 -21.16
CA LEU A 143 -7.90 -16.17 -20.77
C LEU A 143 -8.33 -14.88 -21.48
N ARG A 144 -7.41 -14.22 -22.21
CA ARG A 144 -7.68 -12.98 -22.93
C ARG A 144 -8.85 -13.06 -23.91
N LYS A 145 -9.06 -14.25 -24.54
CA LYS A 145 -10.13 -14.47 -25.53
C LYS A 145 -11.43 -14.98 -24.91
N VAL A 146 -11.44 -15.32 -23.61
CA VAL A 146 -12.61 -15.85 -22.93
C VAL A 146 -13.58 -14.72 -22.58
N ALA A 147 -14.74 -14.69 -23.22
CA ALA A 147 -15.71 -13.58 -23.14
C ALA A 147 -16.12 -13.24 -21.68
N ARG A 148 -16.41 -14.26 -20.85
CA ARG A 148 -16.79 -14.07 -19.44
C ARG A 148 -15.68 -13.41 -18.62
N VAL A 149 -14.40 -13.75 -18.89
CA VAL A 149 -13.25 -13.18 -18.16
C VAL A 149 -13.06 -11.73 -18.58
N ARG A 150 -13.15 -11.40 -19.87
CA ARG A 150 -13.10 -10.02 -20.35
C ARG A 150 -14.18 -9.15 -19.73
N PHE A 151 -15.42 -9.64 -19.74
CA PHE A 151 -16.53 -8.91 -19.12
C PHE A 151 -16.27 -8.64 -17.64
N PHE A 152 -15.80 -9.65 -16.90
CA PHE A 152 -15.47 -9.50 -15.50
C PHE A 152 -14.33 -8.49 -15.27
N VAL A 153 -13.26 -8.55 -16.06
CA VAL A 153 -12.12 -7.61 -15.98
C VAL A 153 -12.56 -6.18 -16.29
N ASP A 154 -13.40 -5.97 -17.30
CA ASP A 154 -13.91 -4.65 -17.64
C ASP A 154 -14.82 -4.10 -16.54
N TYR A 155 -15.73 -4.92 -16.01
CA TYR A 155 -16.57 -4.56 -14.87
C TYR A 155 -15.73 -4.17 -13.65
N LEU A 156 -14.77 -5.02 -13.29
CA LEU A 156 -13.88 -4.81 -12.15
C LEU A 156 -13.04 -3.54 -12.30
N ALA A 157 -12.47 -3.31 -13.48
CA ALA A 157 -11.69 -2.13 -13.76
C ALA A 157 -12.53 -0.84 -13.63
N ASN A 158 -13.75 -0.84 -14.16
CA ASN A 158 -14.67 0.31 -14.04
C ASN A 158 -15.08 0.54 -12.59
N ALA A 159 -15.43 -0.50 -11.84
CA ALA A 159 -15.79 -0.39 -10.43
C ALA A 159 -14.64 0.18 -9.58
N LEU A 160 -13.39 -0.25 -9.84
CA LEU A 160 -12.21 0.28 -9.15
C LEU A 160 -11.95 1.76 -9.50
N LEU A 161 -12.14 2.16 -10.75
CA LEU A 161 -12.01 3.57 -11.17
C LEU A 161 -13.07 4.46 -10.53
N GLU A 162 -14.32 4.01 -10.45
CA GLU A 162 -15.40 4.70 -9.76
C GLU A 162 -15.15 4.85 -8.27
N THR A 163 -14.67 3.76 -7.62
CA THR A 163 -14.29 3.79 -6.20
C THR A 163 -13.18 4.81 -5.96
N LYS A 164 -12.14 4.83 -6.82
CA LYS A 164 -11.08 5.84 -6.74
C LYS A 164 -11.64 7.26 -6.86
N ALA A 165 -12.56 7.51 -7.77
CA ALA A 165 -13.17 8.83 -7.94
C ALA A 165 -13.91 9.26 -6.66
N LYS A 166 -14.66 8.37 -6.03
CA LYS A 166 -15.36 8.61 -4.76
C LYS A 166 -14.39 8.89 -3.61
N LEU A 167 -13.27 8.15 -3.53
CA LEU A 167 -12.22 8.36 -2.50
C LEU A 167 -11.48 9.69 -2.65
N ARG A 168 -11.55 10.35 -3.81
CA ARG A 168 -10.95 11.68 -4.07
C ARG A 168 -11.91 12.83 -3.88
N SER A 169 -13.21 12.56 -3.82
CA SER A 169 -14.28 13.58 -3.84
C SER A 169 -14.80 13.95 -2.45
N VAL A 170 -14.20 13.41 -1.39
CA VAL A 170 -14.56 13.70 0.01
C VAL A 170 -13.53 14.60 0.65
#